data_884f59a570aede5d118cacc462ad8594
#
_entry.id   884f59a570aede5d118cacc462ad8594
#
_cell.length_a   1.000
_cell.length_b   1.000
_cell.length_c   1.000
_cell.angle_alpha   90.00
_cell.angle_beta   90.00
_cell.angle_gamma   90.00
#
_symmetry.space_group_name_H-M   'P 1'
#
loop_
_entity.id
_entity.type
_entity.pdbx_description
1 polymer ?
#
loop_
_entity_poly.entity_id
_entity_poly.type
_entity_poly.pdbx_seq_one_letter_code
_entity_poly.pdbx_strand_id
1 'polypeptide(L)'
;MKSRALGSITTNKTSGGGGIPAELFQILKDDAVQVLHSICQQIWKTQQWPQDWKRSVFIPIPKKGNAKECTIALISHVSKIMLKILQAKLQQYMNQELADVPVGFRKGRGIRDEIANICCTTEKAREFQKNICFNDYAKSL
;
A
#
# COMPACT_ATOMS: atom_id res chain seq x y z
N MET A 1 2.58 17.95 -0.33
CA MET A 1 2.56 16.47 -0.23
C MET A 1 2.30 15.96 1.18
N LYS A 2 3.01 16.43 2.21
CA LYS A 2 2.90 15.95 3.59
C LYS A 2 1.54 16.21 4.22
N SER A 3 0.97 17.39 4.05
CA SER A 3 -0.38 17.75 4.52
C SER A 3 -1.48 16.87 3.88
N ARG A 4 -1.32 16.51 2.60
CA ARG A 4 -2.26 15.62 1.88
C ARG A 4 -2.20 14.16 2.40
N ALA A 5 -1.03 13.69 2.83
CA ALA A 5 -0.87 12.37 3.42
C ALA A 5 -1.56 12.28 4.80
N LEU A 6 -1.45 13.31 5.61
CA LEU A 6 -2.15 13.43 6.89
C LEU A 6 -3.67 13.46 6.73
N GLY A 7 -4.21 14.27 5.81
CA GLY A 7 -5.65 14.35 5.54
C GLY A 7 -6.27 13.07 4.97
N SER A 8 -5.45 12.11 4.51
CA SER A 8 -5.91 10.83 3.97
C SER A 8 -6.03 9.72 5.02
N ILE A 9 -5.74 10.00 6.29
CA ILE A 9 -5.92 9.03 7.38
C ILE A 9 -7.38 9.02 7.78
N THR A 10 -7.99 7.84 7.73
CA THR A 10 -9.36 7.64 8.19
C THR A 10 -9.39 7.58 9.71
N THR A 11 -10.29 8.34 10.32
CA THR A 11 -10.62 8.30 11.74
C THR A 11 -11.38 7.03 12.13
N ASN A 12 -11.55 6.80 13.42
CA ASN A 12 -12.26 5.62 13.98
C ASN A 12 -11.64 4.28 13.54
N LYS A 13 -10.32 4.24 13.39
CA LYS A 13 -9.56 3.02 13.10
C LYS A 13 -8.62 2.68 14.27
N THR A 14 -8.46 1.41 14.51
CA THR A 14 -7.54 0.90 15.55
C THR A 14 -6.13 1.44 15.32
N SER A 15 -5.50 1.92 16.40
CA SER A 15 -4.18 2.61 16.35
C SER A 15 -3.00 1.71 15.96
N GLY A 16 -3.19 0.40 15.83
CA GLY A 16 -2.09 -0.54 15.59
C GLY A 16 -1.08 -0.57 16.74
N GLY A 17 0.13 -1.05 16.51
CA GLY A 17 1.14 -1.25 17.56
C GLY A 17 1.71 0.02 18.19
N GLY A 18 1.45 1.22 17.65
CA GLY A 18 2.03 2.48 18.14
C GLY A 18 1.15 3.25 19.15
N GLY A 19 -0.06 2.82 19.42
CA GLY A 19 -0.95 3.44 20.43
C GLY A 19 -1.44 4.86 20.10
N ILE A 20 -0.96 5.51 19.03
CA ILE A 20 -1.30 6.88 18.68
C ILE A 20 -2.55 6.89 17.81
N PRO A 21 -3.68 7.46 18.26
CA PRO A 21 -4.90 7.51 17.48
C PRO A 21 -4.78 8.47 16.28
N ALA A 22 -5.52 8.19 15.21
CA ALA A 22 -5.51 9.00 14.00
C ALA A 22 -6.00 10.44 14.25
N GLU A 23 -6.92 10.61 15.19
CA GLU A 23 -7.52 11.86 15.60
C GLU A 23 -6.50 12.86 16.12
N LEU A 24 -5.45 12.37 16.81
CA LEU A 24 -4.38 13.21 17.33
C LEU A 24 -3.66 13.97 16.21
N PHE A 25 -3.43 13.30 15.08
CA PHE A 25 -2.80 13.95 13.92
C PHE A 25 -3.67 15.02 13.26
N GLN A 26 -4.99 14.89 13.39
CA GLN A 26 -5.93 15.90 12.89
C GLN A 26 -5.99 17.13 13.80
N ILE A 27 -5.85 16.93 15.12
CA ILE A 27 -5.82 18.03 16.10
C ILE A 27 -4.54 18.84 15.97
N LEU A 28 -3.40 18.17 15.87
CA LEU A 28 -2.07 18.79 15.84
C LEU A 28 -1.67 19.38 14.47
N LYS A 29 -2.43 19.10 13.42
CA LYS A 29 -2.24 19.63 12.04
C LYS A 29 -0.78 19.98 11.68
N ASP A 30 -0.40 21.25 11.79
CA ASP A 30 0.90 21.75 11.35
C ASP A 30 2.05 21.29 12.24
N ASP A 31 1.86 21.19 13.54
CA ASP A 31 2.88 20.68 14.48
C ASP A 31 3.17 19.20 14.20
N ALA A 32 2.12 18.40 13.94
CA ALA A 32 2.30 17.00 13.53
C ALA A 32 3.09 16.90 12.21
N VAL A 33 2.87 17.79 11.26
CA VAL A 33 3.64 17.83 10.00
C VAL A 33 5.10 18.10 10.26
N GLN A 34 5.44 19.05 11.15
CA GLN A 34 6.83 19.40 11.47
C GLN A 34 7.54 18.24 12.17
N VAL A 35 6.90 17.65 13.18
CA VAL A 35 7.47 16.50 13.93
C VAL A 35 7.68 15.32 12.96
N LEU A 36 6.70 14.96 12.16
CA LEU A 36 6.83 13.88 11.18
C LEU A 36 7.92 14.19 10.16
N HIS A 37 8.08 15.45 9.76
CA HIS A 37 9.15 15.85 8.86
C HIS A 37 10.53 15.61 9.47
N SER A 38 10.71 16.02 10.72
CA SER A 38 11.99 15.83 11.44
C SER A 38 12.31 14.34 11.59
N ILE A 39 11.32 13.53 11.94
CA ILE A 39 11.48 12.07 12.04
C ILE A 39 11.86 11.46 10.68
N CYS A 40 11.16 11.86 9.60
CA CYS A 40 11.49 11.39 8.26
C CYS A 40 12.90 11.76 7.83
N GLN A 41 13.36 12.98 8.14
CA GLN A 41 14.74 13.41 7.87
C GLN A 41 15.75 12.60 8.66
N GLN A 42 15.46 12.31 9.94
CA GLN A 42 16.34 11.50 10.77
C GLN A 42 16.45 10.08 10.24
N ILE A 43 15.34 9.44 9.91
CA ILE A 43 15.31 8.10 9.29
C ILE A 43 16.13 8.10 7.98
N TRP A 44 15.98 9.14 7.15
CA TRP A 44 16.74 9.25 5.90
C TRP A 44 18.24 9.37 6.12
N LYS A 45 18.65 10.15 7.12
CA LYS A 45 20.06 10.34 7.46
C LYS A 45 20.69 9.10 8.10
N THR A 46 19.98 8.48 9.04
CA THR A 46 20.50 7.36 9.83
C THR A 46 20.26 5.99 9.22
N GLN A 47 19.35 5.89 8.24
CA GLN A 47 18.85 4.63 7.66
C GLN A 47 18.24 3.69 8.72
N GLN A 48 17.91 4.24 9.91
CA GLN A 48 17.34 3.46 11.01
C GLN A 48 15.86 3.81 11.19
N TRP A 49 15.03 2.79 11.18
CA TRP A 49 13.60 2.90 11.47
C TRP A 49 13.34 2.71 12.95
N PRO A 50 12.44 3.51 13.57
CA PRO A 50 11.99 3.25 14.93
C PRO A 50 11.46 1.82 15.10
N GLN A 51 11.77 1.18 16.22
CA GLN A 51 11.40 -0.22 16.45
C GLN A 51 9.88 -0.43 16.43
N ASP A 52 9.13 0.53 16.98
CA ASP A 52 7.66 0.46 17.00
C ASP A 52 7.03 0.55 15.62
N TRP A 53 7.73 1.14 14.63
CA TRP A 53 7.26 1.22 13.26
C TRP A 53 7.50 -0.07 12.47
N LYS A 54 8.42 -0.91 12.94
CA LYS A 54 8.73 -2.21 12.35
C LYS A 54 7.76 -3.31 12.81
N ARG A 55 7.01 -3.06 13.89
CA ARG A 55 6.10 -4.03 14.47
C ARG A 55 4.72 -3.92 13.85
N SER A 56 4.15 -5.07 13.50
CA SER A 56 2.77 -5.21 13.04
C SER A 56 2.02 -6.11 13.98
N VAL A 57 0.77 -5.76 14.25
CA VAL A 57 -0.16 -6.64 14.99
C VAL A 57 -0.96 -7.41 13.96
N PHE A 58 -0.88 -8.73 13.97
CA PHE A 58 -1.63 -9.59 13.06
C PHE A 58 -2.96 -9.98 13.68
N ILE A 59 -4.04 -9.73 12.97
CA ILE A 59 -5.39 -10.13 13.39
C ILE A 59 -5.91 -11.17 12.40
N PRO A 60 -6.21 -12.39 12.87
CA PRO A 60 -6.85 -13.40 12.04
C PRO A 60 -8.31 -13.02 11.81
N ILE A 61 -8.75 -13.07 10.55
CA ILE A 61 -10.16 -12.87 10.15
C ILE A 61 -10.67 -14.17 9.56
N PRO A 62 -11.72 -14.76 10.15
CA PRO A 62 -12.32 -15.95 9.58
C PRO A 62 -12.98 -15.66 8.24
N LYS A 63 -12.66 -16.45 7.21
CA LYS A 63 -13.36 -16.40 5.92
C LYS A 63 -14.71 -17.14 6.03
N LYS A 64 -15.74 -16.63 5.37
CA LYS A 64 -17.01 -17.34 5.20
C LYS A 64 -16.77 -18.66 4.44
N GLY A 65 -17.18 -19.78 5.03
CA GLY A 65 -16.94 -21.12 4.48
C GLY A 65 -15.70 -21.78 5.09
N ASN A 66 -15.31 -22.94 4.63
CA ASN A 66 -14.27 -23.77 5.23
C ASN A 66 -12.96 -23.01 5.51
N ALA A 67 -12.80 -22.63 6.67
CA ALA A 67 -11.76 -22.27 7.62
C ALA A 67 -10.31 -22.07 7.13
N LYS A 68 -10.08 -21.24 6.12
CA LYS A 68 -8.75 -20.60 5.99
C LYS A 68 -8.84 -19.18 6.53
N GLU A 69 -8.13 -18.92 7.61
CA GLU A 69 -8.01 -17.58 8.19
C GLU A 69 -7.23 -16.67 7.23
N CYS A 70 -7.74 -15.46 7.07
CA CYS A 70 -7.00 -14.37 6.41
C CYS A 70 -6.42 -13.48 7.49
N THR A 71 -5.12 -13.31 7.53
CA THR A 71 -4.47 -12.41 8.49
C THR A 71 -4.40 -11.00 7.94
N ILE A 72 -4.81 -10.01 8.75
CA ILE A 72 -4.61 -8.59 8.46
C ILE A 72 -3.52 -8.05 9.37
N ALA A 73 -2.52 -7.41 8.78
CA ALA A 73 -1.46 -6.73 9.51
C ALA A 73 -1.87 -5.29 9.82
N LEU A 74 -1.95 -4.96 11.12
CA LEU A 74 -2.16 -3.60 11.59
C LEU A 74 -0.81 -2.95 11.90
N ILE A 75 -0.43 -1.96 11.10
CA ILE A 75 0.74 -1.13 11.32
C ILE A 75 0.35 0.20 11.97
N SER A 76 1.31 0.87 12.63
CA SER A 76 1.08 2.16 13.27
C SER A 76 0.61 3.23 12.27
N HIS A 77 -0.17 4.21 12.71
CA HIS A 77 -0.62 5.31 11.86
C HIS A 77 0.54 6.14 11.31
N VAL A 78 1.60 6.30 12.11
CA VAL A 78 2.80 7.04 11.70
C VAL A 78 3.52 6.32 10.55
N SER A 79 3.67 5.00 10.64
CA SER A 79 4.21 4.19 9.55
C SER A 79 3.36 4.30 8.27
N LYS A 80 2.04 4.31 8.40
CA LYS A 80 1.12 4.51 7.25
C LYS A 80 1.32 5.87 6.58
N ILE A 81 1.54 6.94 7.36
CA ILE A 81 1.81 8.28 6.82
C ILE A 81 3.11 8.24 6.00
N MET A 82 4.17 7.69 6.58
CA MET A 82 5.47 7.59 5.90
C MET A 82 5.36 6.80 4.60
N LEU A 83 4.69 5.63 4.63
CA LEU A 83 4.46 4.81 3.45
C LEU A 83 3.68 5.55 2.37
N LYS A 84 2.66 6.34 2.74
CA LYS A 84 1.92 7.19 1.78
C LYS A 84 2.78 8.28 1.15
N ILE A 85 3.70 8.88 1.92
CA ILE A 85 4.65 9.86 1.37
C ILE A 85 5.58 9.19 0.36
N LEU A 86 6.12 8.02 0.70
CA LEU A 86 6.98 7.24 -0.18
C LEU A 86 6.21 6.78 -1.43
N GLN A 87 5.00 6.25 -1.25
CA GLN A 87 4.13 5.84 -2.36
C GLN A 87 3.87 6.99 -3.33
N ALA A 88 3.58 8.20 -2.82
CA ALA A 88 3.33 9.35 -3.67
C ALA A 88 4.57 9.77 -4.47
N LYS A 89 5.78 9.62 -3.92
CA LYS A 89 7.02 9.86 -4.65
C LYS A 89 7.29 8.77 -5.69
N LEU A 90 7.17 7.51 -5.29
CA LEU A 90 7.37 6.37 -6.19
C LEU A 90 6.36 6.37 -7.34
N GLN A 91 5.10 6.74 -7.06
CA GLN A 91 4.06 6.80 -8.09
C GLN A 91 4.41 7.76 -9.23
N GLN A 92 5.06 8.90 -8.92
CA GLN A 92 5.51 9.81 -9.96
C GLN A 92 6.58 9.18 -10.85
N TYR A 93 7.53 8.49 -10.23
CA TYR A 93 8.60 7.80 -10.94
C TYR A 93 8.04 6.61 -11.75
N MET A 94 7.23 5.78 -11.12
CA MET A 94 6.62 4.61 -11.78
C MET A 94 5.76 4.99 -12.98
N ASN A 95 5.04 6.11 -12.93
CA ASN A 95 4.22 6.56 -14.06
C ASN A 95 5.05 6.97 -15.27
N GLN A 96 6.33 7.34 -15.07
CA GLN A 96 7.25 7.71 -16.16
C GLN A 96 7.95 6.49 -16.75
N GLU A 97 8.30 5.51 -15.90
CA GLU A 97 9.14 4.37 -16.28
C GLU A 97 8.32 3.13 -16.71
N LEU A 98 7.11 2.97 -16.14
CA LEU A 98 6.28 1.82 -16.47
C LEU A 98 5.52 2.05 -17.77
N ALA A 99 5.77 1.19 -18.75
CA ALA A 99 4.95 1.10 -19.97
C ALA A 99 3.46 0.87 -19.63
N ASP A 100 2.57 1.24 -20.54
CA ASP A 100 1.11 1.15 -20.35
C ASP A 100 0.54 -0.26 -20.14
N VAL A 101 1.38 -1.28 -20.29
CA VAL A 101 0.99 -2.69 -20.32
C VAL A 101 0.61 -3.30 -18.97
N PRO A 102 1.27 -3.04 -17.83
CA PRO A 102 0.84 -3.64 -16.57
C PRO A 102 -0.43 -2.96 -16.06
N VAL A 103 -1.51 -3.69 -15.99
CA VAL A 103 -2.85 -3.15 -15.77
C VAL A 103 -3.28 -3.23 -14.31
N GLY A 104 -2.76 -4.20 -13.55
CA GLY A 104 -3.16 -4.43 -12.18
C GLY A 104 -2.79 -3.28 -11.25
N PHE A 105 -3.72 -2.91 -10.35
CA PHE A 105 -3.54 -1.91 -9.29
C PHE A 105 -3.28 -0.47 -9.74
N ARG A 106 -3.52 -0.13 -11.01
CA ARG A 106 -3.42 1.26 -11.49
C ARG A 106 -4.70 2.05 -11.22
N LYS A 107 -4.52 3.30 -10.80
CA LYS A 107 -5.64 4.23 -10.60
C LYS A 107 -6.34 4.49 -11.95
N GLY A 108 -7.67 4.33 -11.97
CA GLY A 108 -8.49 4.55 -13.17
C GLY A 108 -8.61 3.34 -14.09
N ARG A 109 -7.98 2.21 -13.76
CA ARG A 109 -8.15 0.92 -14.44
C ARG A 109 -9.02 0.01 -13.58
N GLY A 110 -9.98 -0.65 -14.20
CA GLY A 110 -10.91 -1.55 -13.53
C GLY A 110 -10.70 -3.00 -13.96
N ILE A 111 -11.42 -3.90 -13.31
CA ILE A 111 -11.41 -5.35 -13.63
C ILE A 111 -11.72 -5.61 -15.10
N ARG A 112 -12.57 -4.78 -15.74
CA ARG A 112 -12.88 -4.91 -17.17
C ARG A 112 -11.65 -4.71 -18.06
N ASP A 113 -10.79 -3.76 -17.72
CA ASP A 113 -9.56 -3.49 -18.46
C ASP A 113 -8.57 -4.66 -18.29
N GLU A 114 -8.53 -5.25 -17.10
CA GLU A 114 -7.69 -6.43 -16.81
C GLU A 114 -8.17 -7.63 -17.62
N ILE A 115 -9.46 -7.89 -17.66
CA ILE A 115 -10.07 -8.97 -18.46
C ILE A 115 -9.80 -8.74 -19.95
N ALA A 116 -9.98 -7.52 -20.46
CA ALA A 116 -9.73 -7.17 -21.85
C ALA A 116 -8.27 -7.44 -22.25
N ASN A 117 -7.31 -7.09 -21.37
CA ASN A 117 -5.89 -7.35 -21.62
C ASN A 117 -5.56 -8.85 -21.60
N ILE A 118 -6.14 -9.62 -20.68
CA ILE A 118 -5.96 -11.07 -20.64
C ILE A 118 -6.52 -11.69 -21.93
N CYS A 119 -7.71 -11.29 -22.36
CA CYS A 119 -8.30 -11.76 -23.61
C CYS A 119 -7.40 -11.44 -24.82
N CYS A 120 -6.97 -10.18 -24.95
CA CYS A 120 -6.11 -9.75 -26.03
C CYS A 120 -4.75 -10.49 -26.04
N THR A 121 -4.17 -10.70 -24.86
CA THR A 121 -2.91 -11.44 -24.71
C THR A 121 -3.08 -12.92 -25.09
N THR A 122 -4.20 -13.51 -24.71
CA THR A 122 -4.54 -14.92 -25.04
C THR A 122 -4.77 -15.09 -26.54
N GLU A 123 -5.47 -14.15 -27.19
CA GLU A 123 -5.69 -14.15 -28.63
C GLU A 123 -4.38 -14.05 -29.39
N LYS A 124 -3.51 -13.10 -29.03
CA LYS A 124 -2.18 -12.96 -29.62
C LYS A 124 -1.31 -14.21 -29.42
N ALA A 125 -1.31 -14.78 -28.24
CA ALA A 125 -0.57 -16.02 -28.00
C ALA A 125 -1.05 -17.17 -28.85
N ARG A 126 -2.38 -17.26 -29.08
CA ARG A 126 -2.98 -18.27 -29.98
C ARG A 126 -2.57 -18.00 -31.44
N GLU A 127 -2.63 -16.75 -31.89
CA GLU A 127 -2.22 -16.36 -33.22
C GLU A 127 -0.75 -16.70 -33.51
N PHE A 128 0.14 -16.42 -32.57
CA PHE A 128 1.58 -16.69 -32.68
C PHE A 128 2.00 -18.07 -32.16
N GLN A 129 1.06 -18.95 -31.83
CA GLN A 129 1.32 -20.30 -31.30
C GLN A 129 2.28 -20.28 -30.09
N LYS A 130 2.13 -19.29 -29.20
CA LYS A 130 2.95 -19.16 -27.98
C LYS A 130 2.21 -19.69 -26.76
N ASN A 131 2.95 -20.32 -25.88
CA ASN A 131 2.42 -20.81 -24.62
C ASN A 131 2.30 -19.64 -23.63
N ILE A 132 1.19 -19.57 -22.88
CA ILE A 132 0.98 -18.63 -21.79
C ILE A 132 1.10 -19.40 -20.48
N CYS A 133 1.85 -18.85 -19.52
CA CYS A 133 1.89 -19.34 -18.16
C CYS A 133 1.15 -18.38 -17.25
N PHE A 134 0.16 -18.90 -16.51
CA PHE A 134 -0.52 -18.17 -15.43
C PHE A 134 0.11 -18.59 -14.10
N ASN A 135 0.62 -17.64 -13.36
CA ASN A 135 1.19 -17.89 -12.04
C ASN A 135 0.35 -17.21 -10.96
N ASP A 136 -0.26 -18.00 -10.10
CA ASP A 136 -1.04 -17.54 -8.96
C ASP A 136 -0.37 -17.98 -7.66
N TYR A 137 -0.17 -17.04 -6.74
CA TYR A 137 0.45 -17.33 -5.45
C TYR A 137 -0.62 -17.70 -4.43
N ALA A 138 -0.58 -18.93 -3.94
CA ALA A 138 -1.53 -19.44 -2.95
C ALA A 138 -1.45 -18.68 -1.60
N LYS A 139 -0.28 -18.11 -1.30
CA LYS A 139 -0.06 -17.19 -0.16
C LYS A 139 0.87 -16.07 -0.63
N SER A 140 0.39 -14.84 -0.59
CA SER A 140 1.27 -13.68 -0.51
C SER A 140 1.60 -13.44 0.98
N LEU A 141 2.86 -13.39 1.30
CA LEU A 141 3.39 -13.07 2.63
C LEU A 141 2.93 -11.69 3.08
#